data_9e02d0fa38279c0515aa300975288ac3
#
_entry.id   9e02d0fa38279c0515aa300975288ac3
#
_cell.length_a   1.000
_cell.length_b   1.000
_cell.length_c   1.000
_cell.angle_alpha   90.00
_cell.angle_beta   90.00
_cell.angle_gamma   90.00
#
_symmetry.space_group_name_H-M   'P 1'
#
loop_
_entity.id
_entity.type
_entity.pdbx_description
1 polymer ?
#
loop_
_entity_poly.entity_id
_entity_poly.type
_entity_poly.pdbx_seq_one_letter_code
_entity_poly.pdbx_strand_id
1 'polypeptide(L)'
;MNAARSDSVDFFLGTTTPAGFKGYFEPLRREPGMQMYLIKSGPGCGKSTLMKRLAIKAEQKGEPIQRIHCASDPDSLDGVIFLDKRAAIVDATAPHVMEPDAPGAEEQVVSLYHTLDADALHAHADEVKRLFAQNTALRSRAARYIASAGSLLLDSRRAEACSANFEKVRRYVKRLCARTLPRLPEGASASEELRLLSAITPKGPVFYRGTVQALADRYVVFHDDYGAVSRLLLELIRAEALARGYHIITCPCAMHPDDKIDHLFIPALRLAFLTDNRWHPVQLPGMQAVRCTRFLDRENLAGYRARLRFNERAAAELLEQAADLMAQAKACHDELETYYRAAVDFGKVDEAAAQCAGMLGLE
;
A
#
# COMPACT_ATOMS: atom_id res chain seq x y z
N MET A 1 22.66 1.06 21.84
CA MET A 1 22.53 0.19 20.65
C MET A 1 21.41 -0.79 20.96
N ASN A 2 20.17 -0.45 20.57
CA ASN A 2 19.06 -1.39 20.64
C ASN A 2 19.13 -2.27 19.40
N ALA A 3 19.15 -3.57 19.59
CA ALA A 3 19.01 -4.53 18.50
C ALA A 3 17.75 -4.17 17.69
N ALA A 4 17.96 -3.81 16.44
CA ALA A 4 16.86 -3.68 15.50
C ALA A 4 16.14 -5.04 15.48
N ARG A 5 14.87 -5.09 15.87
CA ARG A 5 14.04 -6.25 15.61
C ARG A 5 14.01 -6.41 14.09
N SER A 6 14.39 -7.57 13.60
CA SER A 6 14.33 -7.96 12.20
C SER A 6 12.87 -8.33 11.83
N ASP A 7 11.93 -7.45 12.17
CA ASP A 7 10.52 -7.73 11.91
C ASP A 7 10.23 -7.37 10.47
N SER A 8 9.97 -8.38 9.64
CA SER A 8 9.41 -8.20 8.31
C SER A 8 8.01 -7.58 8.43
N VAL A 9 7.70 -6.66 7.52
CA VAL A 9 6.43 -5.92 7.53
C VAL A 9 5.73 -6.01 6.17
N ASP A 10 4.42 -5.83 6.18
CA ASP A 10 3.55 -6.00 5.04
C ASP A 10 2.94 -4.67 4.62
N PHE A 11 3.03 -4.34 3.31
CA PHE A 11 2.47 -3.14 2.72
C PHE A 11 1.87 -3.44 1.35
N PHE A 12 1.16 -2.47 0.79
CA PHE A 12 0.89 -2.38 -0.64
C PHE A 12 1.67 -1.20 -1.21
N LEU A 13 1.99 -1.24 -2.51
CA LEU A 13 2.51 -0.11 -3.28
C LEU A 13 1.56 0.31 -4.40
N GLY A 14 0.46 -0.41 -4.59
CA GLY A 14 -0.54 -0.09 -5.59
C GLY A 14 -1.94 -0.40 -5.11
N THR A 15 -2.91 0.40 -5.52
CA THR A 15 -4.34 0.18 -5.25
C THR A 15 -5.21 0.81 -6.33
N THR A 16 -6.43 0.30 -6.51
CA THR A 16 -7.44 0.96 -7.33
C THR A 16 -8.10 2.06 -6.50
N THR A 17 -8.03 3.30 -6.99
CA THR A 17 -8.63 4.49 -6.39
C THR A 17 -9.82 4.98 -7.20
N PRO A 18 -10.61 5.95 -6.71
CA PRO A 18 -11.64 6.63 -7.51
C PRO A 18 -11.15 7.25 -8.82
N ALA A 19 -9.87 7.60 -8.90
CA ALA A 19 -9.24 8.18 -10.09
C ALA A 19 -8.55 7.14 -11.00
N GLY A 20 -8.65 5.84 -10.67
CA GLY A 20 -7.97 4.75 -11.36
C GLY A 20 -6.87 4.12 -10.52
N PHE A 21 -5.99 3.34 -11.14
CA PHE A 21 -4.87 2.73 -10.44
C PHE A 21 -3.86 3.78 -9.99
N LYS A 22 -3.47 3.73 -8.72
CA LYS A 22 -2.40 4.57 -8.14
C LYS A 22 -1.31 3.66 -7.59
N GLY A 23 -0.07 3.87 -8.05
CA GLY A 23 1.11 3.13 -7.61
C GLY A 23 2.20 4.05 -7.02
N TYR A 24 2.99 3.49 -6.11
CA TYR A 24 4.14 4.14 -5.46
C TYR A 24 5.46 3.43 -5.79
N PHE A 25 5.52 2.71 -6.91
CA PHE A 25 6.73 2.05 -7.40
C PHE A 25 7.77 3.07 -7.88
N GLU A 26 7.32 4.15 -8.56
CA GLU A 26 8.20 5.25 -8.97
C GLU A 26 8.80 6.04 -7.78
N PRO A 27 8.03 6.42 -6.74
CA PRO A 27 8.60 6.94 -5.51
C PRO A 27 9.63 6.00 -4.86
N LEU A 28 9.37 4.68 -4.81
CA LEU A 28 10.32 3.69 -4.31
C LEU A 28 11.63 3.71 -5.10
N ARG A 29 11.56 3.71 -6.45
CA ARG A 29 12.75 3.78 -7.32
C ARG A 29 13.62 5.00 -7.03
N ARG A 30 13.00 6.13 -6.67
CA ARG A 30 13.69 7.39 -6.37
C ARG A 30 14.21 7.51 -4.93
N GLU A 31 13.99 6.51 -4.10
CA GLU A 31 14.58 6.50 -2.76
C GLU A 31 16.12 6.45 -2.88
N PRO A 32 16.87 7.26 -2.13
CA PRO A 32 18.33 7.37 -2.28
C PRO A 32 19.04 6.02 -2.16
N GLY A 33 19.81 5.63 -3.18
CA GLY A 33 20.59 4.39 -3.23
C GLY A 33 19.75 3.13 -3.41
N MET A 34 18.48 3.23 -3.81
CA MET A 34 17.62 2.07 -4.08
C MET A 34 18.01 1.42 -5.40
N GLN A 35 18.40 0.15 -5.35
CA GLN A 35 18.66 -0.69 -6.51
C GLN A 35 17.40 -1.48 -6.88
N MET A 36 16.93 -1.35 -8.12
CA MET A 36 15.69 -1.98 -8.58
C MET A 36 15.94 -3.21 -9.45
N TYR A 37 15.23 -4.29 -9.16
CA TYR A 37 15.15 -5.50 -9.98
C TYR A 37 13.73 -5.62 -10.52
N LEU A 38 13.56 -5.42 -11.84
CA LEU A 38 12.27 -5.33 -12.52
C LEU A 38 11.92 -6.67 -13.17
N ILE A 39 10.98 -7.44 -12.60
CA ILE A 39 10.56 -8.70 -13.18
C ILE A 39 9.59 -8.44 -14.33
N LYS A 40 9.89 -9.00 -15.49
CA LYS A 40 9.04 -8.97 -16.69
C LYS A 40 8.63 -10.39 -17.06
N SER A 41 7.30 -10.66 -17.08
CA SER A 41 6.76 -11.98 -17.43
C SER A 41 5.26 -11.92 -17.69
N GLY A 42 4.68 -13.04 -18.14
CA GLY A 42 3.24 -13.27 -18.18
C GLY A 42 2.62 -13.57 -16.81
N PRO A 43 1.29 -13.70 -16.73
CA PRO A 43 0.61 -14.21 -15.54
C PRO A 43 1.02 -15.67 -15.27
N GLY A 44 0.95 -16.13 -14.02
CA GLY A 44 1.22 -17.53 -13.67
C GLY A 44 2.66 -18.03 -13.86
N CYS A 45 3.60 -17.16 -14.26
CA CYS A 45 5.00 -17.54 -14.54
C CYS A 45 5.90 -17.56 -13.29
N GLY A 46 5.33 -17.66 -12.10
CA GLY A 46 6.10 -17.84 -10.86
C GLY A 46 6.70 -16.58 -10.24
N LYS A 47 6.40 -15.35 -10.72
CA LYS A 47 6.92 -14.08 -10.17
C LYS A 47 6.76 -13.96 -8.65
N SER A 48 5.52 -14.10 -8.16
CA SER A 48 5.23 -14.02 -6.73
C SER A 48 5.94 -15.11 -5.92
N THR A 49 6.02 -16.34 -6.46
CA THR A 49 6.73 -17.44 -5.82
C THR A 49 8.24 -17.17 -5.73
N LEU A 50 8.85 -16.61 -6.80
CA LEU A 50 10.24 -16.19 -6.80
C LEU A 50 10.48 -15.14 -5.69
N MET A 51 9.66 -14.10 -5.64
CA MET A 51 9.76 -13.05 -4.62
C MET A 51 9.56 -13.59 -3.20
N LYS A 52 8.61 -14.50 -2.97
CA LYS A 52 8.41 -15.16 -1.67
C LYS A 52 9.62 -15.99 -1.24
N ARG A 53 10.26 -16.71 -2.16
CA ARG A 53 11.49 -17.47 -1.86
C ARG A 53 12.64 -16.55 -1.45
N LEU A 54 12.82 -15.42 -2.13
CA LEU A 54 13.84 -14.43 -1.77
C LEU A 54 13.53 -13.77 -0.40
N ALA A 55 12.25 -13.46 -0.12
CA ALA A 55 11.82 -12.96 1.17
C ALA A 55 12.17 -13.93 2.31
N ILE A 56 11.84 -15.23 2.14
CA ILE A 56 12.16 -16.27 3.12
C ILE A 56 13.68 -16.39 3.35
N LYS A 57 14.49 -16.36 2.28
CA LYS A 57 15.96 -16.41 2.41
C LYS A 57 16.51 -15.21 3.21
N ALA A 58 16.00 -14.00 2.95
CA ALA A 58 16.39 -12.79 3.68
C ALA A 58 16.02 -12.91 5.17
N GLU A 59 14.80 -13.36 5.46
CA GLU A 59 14.33 -13.56 6.84
C GLU A 59 15.14 -14.62 7.59
N GLN A 60 15.53 -15.72 6.93
CA GLN A 60 16.40 -16.76 7.51
C GLN A 60 17.79 -16.20 7.86
N LYS A 61 18.26 -15.19 7.14
CA LYS A 61 19.50 -14.45 7.44
C LYS A 61 19.31 -13.34 8.48
N GLY A 62 18.08 -13.11 8.95
CA GLY A 62 17.74 -12.05 9.91
C GLY A 62 17.72 -10.65 9.28
N GLU A 63 17.60 -10.55 7.96
CA GLU A 63 17.54 -9.29 7.24
C GLU A 63 16.12 -8.73 7.26
N PRO A 64 15.92 -7.45 7.62
CA PRO A 64 14.60 -6.83 7.63
C PRO A 64 14.11 -6.58 6.21
N ILE A 65 12.86 -6.94 5.94
CA ILE A 65 12.22 -6.75 4.63
C ILE A 65 10.85 -6.10 4.75
N GLN A 66 10.42 -5.47 3.64
CA GLN A 66 9.02 -5.11 3.44
C GLN A 66 8.46 -5.99 2.31
N ARG A 67 7.42 -6.78 2.63
CA ARG A 67 6.65 -7.53 1.63
C ARG A 67 5.61 -6.60 1.05
N ILE A 68 5.60 -6.48 -0.26
CA ILE A 68 4.64 -5.66 -1.00
C ILE A 68 3.61 -6.58 -1.63
N HIS A 69 2.41 -6.55 -1.09
CA HIS A 69 1.31 -7.40 -1.53
C HIS A 69 0.57 -6.81 -2.72
N CYS A 70 0.01 -7.69 -3.54
CA CYS A 70 -0.84 -7.29 -4.65
C CYS A 70 -2.26 -6.96 -4.17
N ALA A 71 -2.77 -5.77 -4.50
CA ALA A 71 -4.14 -5.39 -4.15
C ALA A 71 -5.20 -6.23 -4.89
N SER A 72 -4.84 -6.83 -6.02
CA SER A 72 -5.73 -7.72 -6.80
C SER A 72 -5.70 -9.17 -6.31
N ASP A 73 -4.67 -9.56 -5.57
CA ASP A 73 -4.51 -10.86 -4.91
C ASP A 73 -3.61 -10.72 -3.68
N PRO A 74 -4.18 -10.41 -2.49
CA PRO A 74 -3.40 -10.15 -1.29
C PRO A 74 -2.52 -11.31 -0.81
N ASP A 75 -2.73 -12.51 -1.33
CA ASP A 75 -1.90 -13.68 -1.05
C ASP A 75 -0.64 -13.75 -1.96
N SER A 76 -0.60 -12.90 -3.01
CA SER A 76 0.54 -12.72 -3.92
C SER A 76 1.36 -11.48 -3.57
N LEU A 77 2.64 -11.48 -4.00
CA LEU A 77 3.53 -10.33 -3.86
C LEU A 77 3.70 -9.62 -5.21
N ASP A 78 3.66 -8.29 -5.16
CA ASP A 78 4.06 -7.36 -6.22
C ASP A 78 5.52 -6.89 -6.02
N GLY A 79 6.12 -7.14 -4.83
CA GLY A 79 7.51 -6.82 -4.58
C GLY A 79 8.02 -7.26 -3.22
N VAL A 80 9.34 -7.19 -3.06
CA VAL A 80 10.05 -7.32 -1.77
C VAL A 80 11.13 -6.23 -1.73
N ILE A 81 11.17 -5.47 -0.64
CA ILE A 81 12.19 -4.47 -0.38
C ILE A 81 13.12 -5.00 0.72
N PHE A 82 14.41 -5.07 0.42
CA PHE A 82 15.48 -5.50 1.32
C PHE A 82 16.11 -4.24 1.92
N LEU A 83 15.75 -3.91 3.16
CA LEU A 83 16.05 -2.60 3.77
C LEU A 83 17.55 -2.36 3.93
N ASP A 84 18.29 -3.33 4.45
CA ASP A 84 19.74 -3.21 4.69
C ASP A 84 20.56 -3.17 3.39
N LYS A 85 20.04 -3.79 2.33
CA LYS A 85 20.66 -3.82 1.00
C LYS A 85 20.30 -2.61 0.15
N ARG A 86 19.27 -1.85 0.55
CA ARG A 86 18.66 -0.80 -0.27
C ARG A 86 18.33 -1.29 -1.68
N ALA A 87 17.71 -2.45 -1.75
CA ALA A 87 17.35 -3.11 -2.99
C ALA A 87 15.87 -3.51 -2.96
N ALA A 88 15.23 -3.49 -4.11
CA ALA A 88 13.86 -3.95 -4.27
C ALA A 88 13.71 -4.81 -5.52
N ILE A 89 13.03 -5.94 -5.40
CA ILE A 89 12.59 -6.74 -6.54
C ILE A 89 11.08 -6.58 -6.68
N VAL A 90 10.61 -6.18 -7.86
CA VAL A 90 9.20 -5.86 -8.09
C VAL A 90 8.67 -6.47 -9.38
N ASP A 91 7.39 -6.80 -9.38
CA ASP A 91 6.66 -7.09 -10.62
C ASP A 91 6.51 -5.78 -11.41
N ALA A 92 7.12 -5.72 -12.59
CA ALA A 92 7.11 -4.55 -13.46
C ALA A 92 6.17 -4.74 -14.67
N THR A 93 5.07 -5.50 -14.48
CA THR A 93 4.04 -5.75 -15.48
C THR A 93 2.74 -4.99 -15.18
N ALA A 94 1.77 -4.99 -16.08
CA ALA A 94 0.50 -4.29 -15.86
C ALA A 94 -0.24 -4.79 -14.60
N PRO A 95 -0.81 -3.90 -13.78
CA PRO A 95 -1.08 -2.47 -14.02
C PRO A 95 0.07 -1.52 -13.61
N HIS A 96 1.13 -2.02 -12.96
CA HIS A 96 2.26 -1.24 -12.44
C HIS A 96 3.50 -1.35 -13.35
N VAL A 97 3.28 -1.16 -14.65
CA VAL A 97 4.36 -1.21 -15.65
C VAL A 97 5.48 -0.24 -15.27
N MET A 98 6.69 -0.76 -15.15
CA MET A 98 7.91 0.02 -15.01
C MET A 98 8.88 -0.36 -16.13
N GLU A 99 9.42 0.65 -16.79
CA GLU A 99 10.54 0.48 -17.69
C GLU A 99 11.82 1.04 -17.03
N PRO A 100 12.98 0.42 -17.24
CA PRO A 100 14.22 0.94 -16.66
C PRO A 100 14.62 2.25 -17.34
N ASP A 101 15.06 3.24 -16.55
CA ASP A 101 15.62 4.50 -17.05
C ASP A 101 17.08 4.30 -17.47
N ALA A 102 17.85 3.48 -16.75
CA ALA A 102 19.25 3.16 -17.03
C ALA A 102 19.49 1.63 -16.91
N PRO A 103 19.02 0.84 -17.91
CA PRO A 103 19.06 -0.62 -17.83
C PRO A 103 20.49 -1.15 -17.69
N GLY A 104 20.70 -2.00 -16.68
CA GLY A 104 21.99 -2.60 -16.33
C GLY A 104 22.94 -1.69 -15.56
N ALA A 105 22.70 -0.37 -15.51
CA ALA A 105 23.50 0.57 -14.74
C ALA A 105 22.88 0.85 -13.36
N GLU A 106 21.59 1.17 -13.32
CA GLU A 106 20.84 1.44 -12.08
C GLU A 106 19.75 0.39 -11.83
N GLU A 107 19.10 -0.09 -12.91
CA GLU A 107 18.04 -1.10 -12.79
C GLU A 107 18.40 -2.38 -13.54
N GLN A 108 18.09 -3.51 -12.95
CA GLN A 108 18.25 -4.84 -13.51
C GLN A 108 16.90 -5.36 -14.02
N VAL A 109 16.82 -5.74 -15.30
CA VAL A 109 15.63 -6.41 -15.84
C VAL A 109 15.76 -7.91 -15.66
N VAL A 110 14.86 -8.51 -14.90
CA VAL A 110 14.74 -9.96 -14.72
C VAL A 110 13.63 -10.46 -15.65
N SER A 111 14.01 -10.82 -16.87
CA SER A 111 13.05 -11.33 -17.86
C SER A 111 12.83 -12.83 -17.68
N LEU A 112 11.57 -13.22 -17.48
CA LEU A 112 11.15 -14.63 -17.48
C LEU A 112 10.44 -15.04 -18.80
N TYR A 113 10.43 -14.18 -19.82
CA TYR A 113 9.80 -14.52 -21.11
C TYR A 113 10.48 -15.71 -21.80
N HIS A 114 11.79 -15.92 -21.59
CA HIS A 114 12.54 -17.06 -22.12
C HIS A 114 12.16 -18.41 -21.50
N THR A 115 11.37 -18.39 -20.42
CA THR A 115 10.85 -19.62 -19.78
C THR A 115 9.55 -20.10 -20.40
N LEU A 116 8.94 -19.30 -21.31
CA LEU A 116 7.65 -19.58 -21.91
C LEU A 116 7.79 -20.35 -23.22
N ASP A 117 7.00 -21.40 -23.39
CA ASP A 117 6.74 -22.04 -24.65
C ASP A 117 5.70 -21.23 -25.44
N ALA A 118 6.17 -20.48 -26.44
CA ALA A 118 5.33 -19.59 -27.23
C ALA A 118 4.35 -20.39 -28.13
N ASP A 119 4.74 -21.54 -28.62
CA ASP A 119 3.90 -22.38 -29.50
C ASP A 119 2.72 -22.96 -28.71
N ALA A 120 2.98 -23.44 -27.49
CA ALA A 120 1.95 -23.93 -26.59
C ALA A 120 0.93 -22.82 -26.23
N LEU A 121 1.38 -21.60 -25.99
CA LEU A 121 0.48 -20.46 -25.74
C LEU A 121 -0.27 -20.04 -26.99
N HIS A 122 0.38 -20.09 -28.17
CA HIS A 122 -0.25 -19.72 -29.42
C HIS A 122 -1.44 -20.64 -29.77
N ALA A 123 -1.33 -21.92 -29.44
CA ALA A 123 -2.40 -22.90 -29.61
C ALA A 123 -3.70 -22.54 -28.87
N HIS A 124 -3.59 -21.73 -27.82
CA HIS A 124 -4.71 -21.26 -26.96
C HIS A 124 -4.97 -19.76 -27.09
N ALA A 125 -4.44 -19.08 -28.11
CA ALA A 125 -4.42 -17.63 -28.22
C ALA A 125 -5.80 -16.97 -28.10
N ASP A 126 -6.83 -17.55 -28.68
CA ASP A 126 -8.19 -16.98 -28.68
C ASP A 126 -8.80 -17.03 -27.27
N GLU A 127 -8.61 -18.13 -26.54
CA GLU A 127 -9.08 -18.29 -25.19
C GLU A 127 -8.33 -17.36 -24.22
N VAL A 128 -7.01 -17.28 -24.35
CA VAL A 128 -6.16 -16.35 -23.59
C VAL A 128 -6.61 -14.91 -23.81
N LYS A 129 -6.87 -14.50 -25.06
CA LYS A 129 -7.38 -13.15 -25.38
C LYS A 129 -8.76 -12.89 -24.78
N ARG A 130 -9.67 -13.89 -24.86
CA ARG A 130 -11.01 -13.82 -24.27
C ARG A 130 -10.93 -13.56 -22.76
N LEU A 131 -10.10 -14.32 -22.05
CA LEU A 131 -9.91 -14.18 -20.59
C LEU A 131 -9.29 -12.82 -20.22
N PHE A 132 -8.30 -12.34 -20.96
CA PHE A 132 -7.76 -10.98 -20.74
C PHE A 132 -8.84 -9.90 -20.91
N ALA A 133 -9.67 -10.00 -21.96
CA ALA A 133 -10.74 -9.06 -22.20
C ALA A 133 -11.80 -9.09 -21.07
N GLN A 134 -12.18 -10.29 -20.63
CA GLN A 134 -13.12 -10.49 -19.53
C GLN A 134 -12.58 -9.93 -18.22
N ASN A 135 -11.32 -10.23 -17.87
CA ASN A 135 -10.66 -9.69 -16.68
C ASN A 135 -10.63 -8.15 -16.69
N THR A 136 -10.26 -7.56 -17.84
CA THR A 136 -10.26 -6.11 -18.02
C THR A 136 -11.65 -5.49 -17.85
N ALA A 137 -12.70 -6.11 -18.39
CA ALA A 137 -14.07 -5.65 -18.25
C ALA A 137 -14.54 -5.67 -16.78
N LEU A 138 -14.24 -6.74 -16.04
CA LEU A 138 -14.56 -6.88 -14.62
C LEU A 138 -13.84 -5.82 -13.77
N ARG A 139 -12.54 -5.64 -13.97
CA ARG A 139 -11.74 -4.60 -13.28
C ARG A 139 -12.26 -3.19 -13.57
N SER A 140 -12.58 -2.90 -14.83
CA SER A 140 -13.14 -1.59 -15.23
C SER A 140 -14.51 -1.33 -14.57
N ARG A 141 -15.32 -2.39 -14.39
CA ARG A 141 -16.58 -2.28 -13.67
C ARG A 141 -16.37 -2.06 -12.17
N ALA A 142 -15.45 -2.79 -11.53
CA ALA A 142 -15.10 -2.59 -10.13
C ALA A 142 -14.58 -1.16 -9.87
N ALA A 143 -13.73 -0.64 -10.75
CA ALA A 143 -13.22 0.73 -10.66
C ALA A 143 -14.33 1.79 -10.68
N ARG A 144 -15.42 1.60 -11.46
CA ARG A 144 -16.57 2.50 -11.44
C ARG A 144 -17.32 2.49 -10.11
N TYR A 145 -17.47 1.33 -9.47
CA TYR A 145 -18.07 1.25 -8.12
C TYR A 145 -17.18 1.94 -7.07
N ILE A 146 -15.86 1.73 -7.15
CA ILE A 146 -14.89 2.42 -6.26
C ILE A 146 -14.97 3.94 -6.48
N ALA A 147 -15.06 4.41 -7.72
CA ALA A 147 -15.19 5.84 -8.04
C ALA A 147 -16.47 6.45 -7.43
N SER A 148 -17.59 5.73 -7.54
CA SER A 148 -18.87 6.16 -6.96
C SER A 148 -18.81 6.20 -5.42
N ALA A 149 -18.26 5.18 -4.78
CA ALA A 149 -18.05 5.13 -3.34
C ALA A 149 -17.15 6.28 -2.88
N GLY A 150 -16.03 6.51 -3.59
CA GLY A 150 -15.11 7.61 -3.28
C GLY A 150 -15.75 8.99 -3.36
N SER A 151 -16.64 9.21 -4.32
CA SER A 151 -17.41 10.46 -4.42
C SER A 151 -18.26 10.70 -3.16
N LEU A 152 -18.95 9.68 -2.66
CA LEU A 152 -19.77 9.76 -1.45
C LEU A 152 -18.93 9.96 -0.18
N LEU A 153 -17.79 9.28 -0.09
CA LEU A 153 -16.86 9.46 1.04
C LEU A 153 -16.24 10.87 1.04
N LEU A 154 -15.89 11.40 -0.13
CA LEU A 154 -15.41 12.77 -0.27
C LEU A 154 -16.47 13.79 0.14
N ASP A 155 -17.73 13.56 -0.23
CA ASP A 155 -18.85 14.38 0.16
C ASP A 155 -19.06 14.39 1.69
N SER A 156 -18.96 13.24 2.33
CA SER A 156 -19.02 13.12 3.81
C SER A 156 -17.89 13.89 4.49
N ARG A 157 -16.66 13.78 3.96
CA ARG A 157 -15.51 14.51 4.47
C ARG A 157 -15.69 16.04 4.34
N ARG A 158 -16.25 16.51 3.23
CA ARG A 158 -16.56 17.93 3.03
C ARG A 158 -17.61 18.43 4.02
N ALA A 159 -18.65 17.64 4.25
CA ALA A 159 -19.68 17.97 5.25
C ALA A 159 -19.10 18.07 6.68
N GLU A 160 -18.22 17.13 7.07
CA GLU A 160 -17.52 17.21 8.36
C GLU A 160 -16.60 18.43 8.42
N ALA A 161 -15.88 18.76 7.35
CA ALA A 161 -14.97 19.90 7.28
C ALA A 161 -15.68 21.23 7.55
N CYS A 162 -16.95 21.37 7.11
CA CYS A 162 -17.78 22.56 7.42
C CYS A 162 -18.05 22.74 8.92
N SER A 163 -17.95 21.67 9.70
CA SER A 163 -18.15 21.68 11.15
C SER A 163 -16.85 21.73 11.95
N ALA A 164 -15.68 21.67 11.28
CA ALA A 164 -14.39 21.52 11.94
C ALA A 164 -13.79 22.86 12.39
N ASN A 165 -13.30 22.90 13.62
CA ASN A 165 -12.50 24.01 14.14
C ASN A 165 -11.01 23.74 13.91
N PHE A 166 -10.53 24.14 12.75
CA PHE A 166 -9.14 23.92 12.32
C PHE A 166 -8.10 24.63 13.19
N GLU A 167 -8.43 25.78 13.79
CA GLU A 167 -7.52 26.46 14.73
C GLU A 167 -7.32 25.65 16.02
N LYS A 168 -8.37 24.97 16.50
CA LYS A 168 -8.28 24.06 17.63
C LYS A 168 -7.42 22.83 17.28
N VAL A 169 -7.51 22.33 16.04
CA VAL A 169 -6.67 21.25 15.52
C VAL A 169 -5.21 21.69 15.51
N ARG A 170 -4.87 22.83 14.91
CA ARG A 170 -3.49 23.36 14.85
C ARG A 170 -2.85 23.51 16.23
N ARG A 171 -3.60 24.09 17.18
CA ARG A 171 -3.13 24.24 18.58
C ARG A 171 -2.91 22.89 19.26
N TYR A 172 -3.75 21.91 18.96
CA TYR A 172 -3.58 20.55 19.48
C TYR A 172 -2.32 19.88 18.92
N VAL A 173 -2.11 19.91 17.61
CA VAL A 173 -0.92 19.34 16.95
C VAL A 173 0.36 19.96 17.49
N LYS A 174 0.43 21.29 17.63
CA LYS A 174 1.60 21.97 18.18
C LYS A 174 1.98 21.41 19.56
N ARG A 175 1.01 21.20 20.45
CA ARG A 175 1.23 20.62 21.79
C ARG A 175 1.58 19.13 21.72
N LEU A 176 0.93 18.38 20.84
CA LEU A 176 1.20 16.95 20.65
C LEU A 176 2.63 16.74 20.17
N CYS A 177 3.04 17.42 19.11
CA CYS A 177 4.39 17.30 18.55
C CYS A 177 5.47 17.79 19.53
N ALA A 178 5.21 18.86 20.30
CA ALA A 178 6.15 19.31 21.34
C ALA A 178 6.42 18.22 22.40
N ARG A 179 5.43 17.40 22.70
CA ARG A 179 5.52 16.32 23.71
C ARG A 179 6.07 15.02 23.14
N THR A 180 5.75 14.70 21.87
CA THR A 180 6.01 13.36 21.30
C THR A 180 7.19 13.29 20.36
N LEU A 181 7.60 14.43 19.78
CA LEU A 181 8.69 14.56 18.82
C LEU A 181 9.84 15.38 19.43
N PRO A 182 10.82 14.76 20.10
CA PRO A 182 12.02 15.47 20.55
C PRO A 182 12.75 16.15 19.39
N ARG A 183 13.52 17.19 19.67
CA ARG A 183 14.41 17.78 18.67
C ARG A 183 15.57 16.85 18.40
N LEU A 184 15.87 16.62 17.12
CA LEU A 184 17.07 15.91 16.70
C LEU A 184 18.28 16.85 16.71
N PRO A 185 19.52 16.33 16.75
CA PRO A 185 20.74 17.12 16.59
C PRO A 185 20.70 17.92 15.26
N GLU A 186 21.43 19.04 15.22
CA GLU A 186 21.61 19.82 13.98
C GLU A 186 22.25 18.96 12.90
N GLY A 187 21.74 19.07 11.66
CA GLY A 187 22.22 18.28 10.52
C GLY A 187 21.46 16.95 10.30
N ALA A 188 20.46 16.64 11.12
CA ALA A 188 19.58 15.49 10.83
C ALA A 188 18.84 15.69 9.50
N SER A 189 18.97 14.73 8.59
CA SER A 189 18.35 14.77 7.26
C SER A 189 16.99 14.07 7.31
N ALA A 190 15.94 14.83 7.00
CA ALA A 190 14.61 14.27 6.85
C ALA A 190 14.51 13.38 5.61
N SER A 191 13.74 12.30 5.71
CA SER A 191 13.38 11.46 4.57
C SER A 191 11.97 10.90 4.74
N GLU A 192 11.36 10.55 3.63
CA GLU A 192 9.98 10.03 3.62
C GLU A 192 9.87 8.84 2.67
N GLU A 193 9.28 7.77 3.17
CA GLU A 193 8.85 6.62 2.39
C GLU A 193 7.33 6.65 2.23
N LEU A 194 6.85 6.37 1.01
CA LEU A 194 5.43 6.24 0.72
C LEU A 194 5.05 4.77 0.62
N ARG A 195 4.16 4.31 1.50
CA ARG A 195 3.65 2.94 1.54
C ARG A 195 2.14 2.97 1.75
N LEU A 196 1.42 1.98 1.23
CA LEU A 196 -0.01 1.82 1.53
C LEU A 196 -0.18 0.74 2.59
N LEU A 197 -0.78 1.10 3.72
CA LEU A 197 -1.07 0.15 4.80
C LEU A 197 -2.40 -0.58 4.59
N SER A 198 -3.24 -0.04 3.71
CA SER A 198 -4.54 -0.58 3.33
C SER A 198 -4.77 -0.48 1.83
N ALA A 199 -5.61 -1.39 1.30
CA ALA A 199 -6.08 -1.36 -0.07
C ALA A 199 -7.50 -1.94 -0.17
N ILE A 200 -8.22 -1.62 -1.27
CA ILE A 200 -9.44 -2.32 -1.64
C ILE A 200 -9.03 -3.56 -2.43
N THR A 201 -9.49 -4.72 -2.00
CA THR A 201 -9.09 -6.03 -2.52
C THR A 201 -10.29 -6.90 -2.83
N PRO A 202 -10.12 -8.08 -3.46
CA PRO A 202 -11.19 -9.08 -3.61
C PRO A 202 -11.80 -9.55 -2.28
N LYS A 203 -11.11 -9.36 -1.16
CA LYS A 203 -11.58 -9.67 0.21
C LYS A 203 -12.23 -8.45 0.89
N GLY A 204 -12.50 -7.36 0.14
CA GLY A 204 -12.90 -6.07 0.67
C GLY A 204 -11.70 -5.21 1.09
N PRO A 205 -11.90 -4.18 1.95
CA PRO A 205 -10.80 -3.39 2.50
C PRO A 205 -9.89 -4.25 3.38
N VAL A 206 -8.61 -4.31 3.04
CA VAL A 206 -7.57 -4.99 3.83
C VAL A 206 -6.67 -3.96 4.49
N PHE A 207 -6.33 -4.19 5.76
CA PHE A 207 -5.46 -3.35 6.58
C PHE A 207 -4.43 -4.20 7.33
N TYR A 208 -3.14 -3.90 7.19
CA TYR A 208 -2.06 -4.69 7.80
C TYR A 208 -1.77 -4.25 9.23
N ARG A 209 -2.56 -4.76 10.19
CA ARG A 209 -2.40 -4.50 11.62
C ARG A 209 -1.05 -4.99 12.17
N GLY A 210 -0.54 -6.14 11.68
CA GLY A 210 0.75 -6.69 12.09
C GLY A 210 1.90 -5.72 11.84
N THR A 211 1.88 -5.02 10.70
CA THR A 211 2.86 -3.98 10.36
C THR A 211 2.87 -2.84 11.39
N VAL A 212 1.69 -2.41 11.87
CA VAL A 212 1.61 -1.36 12.90
C VAL A 212 2.33 -1.79 14.17
N GLN A 213 2.12 -3.03 14.61
CA GLN A 213 2.72 -3.58 15.83
C GLN A 213 4.22 -3.85 15.69
N ALA A 214 4.68 -4.19 14.48
CA ALA A 214 6.10 -4.36 14.18
C ALA A 214 6.85 -3.02 14.17
N LEU A 215 6.25 -1.96 13.60
CA LEU A 215 6.89 -0.66 13.44
C LEU A 215 6.81 0.24 14.66
N ALA A 216 5.84 0.04 15.56
CA ALA A 216 5.62 0.96 16.68
C ALA A 216 5.26 0.24 17.99
N ASP A 217 5.61 0.86 19.10
CA ASP A 217 5.22 0.47 20.46
C ASP A 217 4.34 1.56 21.11
N ARG A 218 4.30 2.75 20.51
CA ARG A 218 3.54 3.91 20.96
C ARG A 218 2.57 4.34 19.87
N TYR A 219 1.31 4.48 20.22
CA TYR A 219 0.24 4.74 19.26
C TYR A 219 -0.59 5.95 19.68
N VAL A 220 -0.78 6.89 18.75
CA VAL A 220 -1.78 7.96 18.86
C VAL A 220 -2.85 7.68 17.79
N VAL A 221 -4.05 7.34 18.23
CA VAL A 221 -5.14 6.90 17.35
C VAL A 221 -6.22 7.99 17.29
N PHE A 222 -6.47 8.50 16.11
CA PHE A 222 -7.49 9.51 15.81
C PHE A 222 -8.77 8.80 15.35
N HIS A 223 -9.79 8.76 16.21
CA HIS A 223 -11.11 8.29 15.87
C HIS A 223 -11.84 9.35 15.04
N ASP A 224 -11.93 9.11 13.74
CA ASP A 224 -12.46 10.07 12.75
C ASP A 224 -13.24 9.35 11.66
N ASP A 225 -14.55 9.35 11.75
CA ASP A 225 -15.43 8.57 10.88
C ASP A 225 -15.40 9.05 9.41
N TYR A 226 -15.22 10.36 9.19
CA TYR A 226 -15.33 10.96 7.85
C TYR A 226 -13.99 11.49 7.31
N GLY A 227 -13.01 11.68 8.19
CA GLY A 227 -11.62 11.92 7.80
C GLY A 227 -11.22 13.38 7.54
N ALA A 228 -12.05 14.37 7.85
CA ALA A 228 -11.68 15.77 7.65
C ALA A 228 -10.70 16.28 8.71
N VAL A 229 -10.90 15.86 9.95
CA VAL A 229 -10.05 16.28 11.07
C VAL A 229 -8.73 15.52 11.06
N SER A 230 -8.76 14.19 10.90
CA SER A 230 -7.56 13.35 10.85
C SER A 230 -6.65 13.70 9.67
N ARG A 231 -7.22 14.08 8.52
CA ARG A 231 -6.48 14.61 7.38
C ARG A 231 -5.57 15.76 7.81
N LEU A 232 -6.13 16.79 8.43
CA LEU A 232 -5.34 17.95 8.86
C LEU A 232 -4.37 17.61 9.99
N LEU A 233 -4.76 16.74 10.94
CA LEU A 233 -3.89 16.29 12.02
C LEU A 233 -2.62 15.64 11.45
N LEU A 234 -2.78 14.67 10.54
CA LEU A 234 -1.67 13.90 9.98
C LEU A 234 -0.81 14.74 9.04
N GLU A 235 -1.39 15.63 8.23
CA GLU A 235 -0.63 16.58 7.40
C GLU A 235 0.29 17.49 8.25
N LEU A 236 -0.24 18.05 9.33
CA LEU A 236 0.53 18.93 10.21
C LEU A 236 1.60 18.16 10.99
N ILE A 237 1.30 16.93 11.44
CA ILE A 237 2.27 16.08 12.14
C ILE A 237 3.39 15.67 11.19
N ARG A 238 3.05 15.28 9.94
CA ARG A 238 4.01 14.98 8.87
C ARG A 238 4.96 16.15 8.64
N ALA A 239 4.41 17.35 8.42
CA ALA A 239 5.20 18.55 8.18
C ALA A 239 6.16 18.86 9.35
N GLU A 240 5.67 18.73 10.60
CA GLU A 240 6.47 18.95 11.81
C GLU A 240 7.56 17.89 11.99
N ALA A 241 7.29 16.62 11.68
CA ALA A 241 8.26 15.53 11.76
C ALA A 241 9.40 15.74 10.75
N LEU A 242 9.07 16.06 9.49
CA LEU A 242 10.05 16.37 8.45
C LEU A 242 10.85 17.63 8.80
N ALA A 243 10.21 18.70 9.29
CA ALA A 243 10.89 19.92 9.70
C ALA A 243 11.89 19.70 10.85
N ARG A 244 11.71 18.65 11.66
CA ARG A 244 12.64 18.24 12.71
C ARG A 244 13.72 17.25 12.26
N GLY A 245 13.74 16.86 10.99
CA GLY A 245 14.74 15.95 10.43
C GLY A 245 14.44 14.46 10.60
N TYR A 246 13.20 14.07 10.94
CA TYR A 246 12.85 12.66 11.08
C TYR A 246 12.72 11.95 9.72
N HIS A 247 13.18 10.71 9.69
CA HIS A 247 12.72 9.74 8.70
C HIS A 247 11.31 9.26 9.07
N ILE A 248 10.39 9.26 8.11
CA ILE A 248 8.99 8.88 8.32
C ILE A 248 8.51 7.91 7.23
N ILE A 249 7.54 7.07 7.59
CA ILE A 249 6.77 6.27 6.62
C ILE A 249 5.35 6.85 6.61
N THR A 250 4.97 7.42 5.47
CA THR A 250 3.65 8.01 5.25
C THR A 250 2.77 7.01 4.51
N CYS A 251 1.59 6.75 5.06
CA CYS A 251 0.61 5.86 4.44
C CYS A 251 -0.59 6.67 3.95
N PRO A 252 -0.65 6.99 2.63
CA PRO A 252 -1.79 7.66 2.03
C PRO A 252 -3.08 6.84 2.16
N CYS A 253 -4.20 7.53 2.09
CA CYS A 253 -5.52 6.91 2.07
C CYS A 253 -5.73 6.12 0.77
N ALA A 254 -6.12 4.85 0.86
CA ALA A 254 -6.37 4.02 -0.31
C ALA A 254 -7.45 4.59 -1.27
N MET A 255 -8.42 5.35 -0.73
CA MET A 255 -9.51 5.95 -1.52
C MET A 255 -9.16 7.35 -2.06
N HIS A 256 -8.36 8.13 -1.35
CA HIS A 256 -8.00 9.51 -1.73
C HIS A 256 -6.52 9.79 -1.45
N PRO A 257 -5.61 9.07 -2.13
CA PRO A 257 -4.18 9.07 -1.79
C PRO A 257 -3.48 10.41 -2.02
N ASP A 258 -3.95 11.21 -2.97
CA ASP A 258 -3.35 12.52 -3.26
C ASP A 258 -3.86 13.63 -2.32
N ASP A 259 -4.85 13.33 -1.47
CA ASP A 259 -5.57 14.34 -0.69
C ASP A 259 -5.62 14.01 0.82
N LYS A 260 -5.26 12.80 1.23
CA LYS A 260 -5.36 12.37 2.63
C LYS A 260 -4.29 11.34 2.99
N ILE A 261 -3.68 11.53 4.15
CA ILE A 261 -2.87 10.53 4.85
C ILE A 261 -3.77 9.80 5.85
N ASP A 262 -3.70 8.47 5.90
CA ASP A 262 -4.41 7.67 6.89
C ASP A 262 -3.52 7.29 8.09
N HIS A 263 -2.23 7.05 7.84
CA HIS A 263 -1.30 6.65 8.90
C HIS A 263 0.08 7.24 8.66
N LEU A 264 0.82 7.45 9.76
CA LEU A 264 2.17 7.97 9.75
C LEU A 264 3.00 7.25 10.81
N PHE A 265 4.17 6.75 10.44
CA PHE A 265 5.12 6.14 11.36
C PHE A 265 6.39 6.99 11.47
N ILE A 266 6.95 7.05 12.66
CA ILE A 266 8.28 7.60 12.93
C ILE A 266 9.11 6.47 13.53
N PRO A 267 9.82 5.68 12.70
CA PRO A 267 10.51 4.45 13.13
C PRO A 267 11.51 4.69 14.26
N ALA A 268 12.28 5.78 14.19
CA ALA A 268 13.27 6.13 15.21
C ALA A 268 12.68 6.33 16.63
N LEU A 269 11.38 6.66 16.71
CA LEU A 269 10.67 6.83 17.98
C LEU A 269 9.75 5.66 18.31
N ARG A 270 9.69 4.64 17.45
CA ARG A 270 8.69 3.56 17.50
C ARG A 270 7.28 4.11 17.76
N LEU A 271 6.93 5.19 17.04
CA LEU A 271 5.69 5.95 17.23
C LEU A 271 4.86 5.93 15.96
N ALA A 272 3.58 5.61 16.11
CA ALA A 272 2.60 5.68 15.02
C ALA A 272 1.47 6.67 15.35
N PHE A 273 1.08 7.44 14.34
CA PHE A 273 -0.14 8.23 14.32
C PHE A 273 -1.11 7.59 13.32
N LEU A 274 -2.25 7.15 13.79
CA LEU A 274 -3.18 6.30 13.04
C LEU A 274 -4.56 6.91 13.00
N THR A 275 -5.26 6.80 11.87
CA THR A 275 -6.69 7.06 11.79
C THR A 275 -7.44 5.75 12.06
N ASP A 276 -8.48 5.82 12.88
CA ASP A 276 -9.42 4.74 13.15
C ASP A 276 -10.81 5.12 12.63
N ASN A 277 -11.38 4.25 11.83
CA ASN A 277 -12.75 4.35 11.32
C ASN A 277 -13.26 2.95 10.92
N ARG A 278 -14.47 2.85 10.35
CA ARG A 278 -15.04 1.56 9.96
C ARG A 278 -14.26 0.79 8.89
N TRP A 279 -13.45 1.47 8.07
CA TRP A 279 -12.71 0.87 6.94
C TRP A 279 -11.38 0.25 7.39
N HIS A 280 -10.79 0.81 8.42
CA HIS A 280 -9.57 0.31 9.07
C HIS A 280 -9.69 0.51 10.59
N PRO A 281 -10.39 -0.39 11.27
CA PRO A 281 -10.55 -0.32 12.72
C PRO A 281 -9.22 -0.60 13.43
N VAL A 282 -8.84 0.31 14.34
CA VAL A 282 -7.59 0.25 15.08
C VAL A 282 -7.87 0.13 16.57
N GLN A 283 -7.55 -1.03 17.14
CA GLN A 283 -7.56 -1.26 18.60
C GLN A 283 -6.23 -1.87 19.00
N LEU A 284 -5.42 -1.11 19.75
CA LEU A 284 -4.06 -1.48 20.15
C LEU A 284 -3.89 -1.29 21.65
N PRO A 285 -3.16 -2.19 22.36
CA PRO A 285 -2.88 -2.03 23.79
C PRO A 285 -2.12 -0.72 24.05
N GLY A 286 -2.51 0.02 25.07
CA GLY A 286 -1.83 1.24 25.47
C GLY A 286 -1.94 2.42 24.52
N MET A 287 -2.82 2.37 23.50
CA MET A 287 -3.00 3.47 22.57
C MET A 287 -3.55 4.74 23.25
N GLN A 288 -3.02 5.90 22.85
CA GLN A 288 -3.61 7.18 23.18
C GLN A 288 -4.76 7.48 22.21
N ALA A 289 -5.98 7.29 22.64
CA ALA A 289 -7.18 7.55 21.83
C ALA A 289 -7.51 9.06 21.79
N VAL A 290 -7.77 9.59 20.60
CA VAL A 290 -8.16 10.98 20.36
C VAL A 290 -9.45 11.01 19.55
N ARG A 291 -10.56 11.34 20.17
CA ARG A 291 -11.85 11.47 19.47
C ARG A 291 -11.89 12.80 18.71
N CYS A 292 -11.95 12.72 17.38
CA CYS A 292 -11.97 13.89 16.50
C CYS A 292 -13.22 14.75 16.65
N THR A 293 -14.31 14.20 17.17
CA THR A 293 -15.53 14.95 17.52
C THR A 293 -15.30 16.13 18.49
N ARG A 294 -14.19 16.12 19.26
CA ARG A 294 -13.80 17.25 20.12
C ARG A 294 -13.42 18.52 19.35
N PHE A 295 -13.12 18.38 18.06
CA PHE A 295 -12.73 19.49 17.17
C PHE A 295 -13.90 19.94 16.28
N LEU A 296 -15.07 19.34 16.41
CA LEU A 296 -16.24 19.62 15.60
C LEU A 296 -17.27 20.45 16.37
N ASP A 297 -17.98 21.28 15.64
CA ASP A 297 -19.26 21.85 16.07
C ASP A 297 -20.35 20.78 15.89
N ARG A 298 -20.88 20.31 17.03
CA ARG A 298 -21.84 19.19 17.05
C ARG A 298 -23.21 19.59 16.51
N GLU A 299 -23.62 20.83 16.69
CA GLU A 299 -24.93 21.33 16.21
C GLU A 299 -24.90 21.44 14.69
N ASN A 300 -23.84 22.04 14.14
CA ASN A 300 -23.64 22.11 12.71
C ASN A 300 -23.54 20.70 12.07
N LEU A 301 -22.74 19.80 12.63
CA LEU A 301 -22.62 18.43 12.14
C LEU A 301 -23.95 17.67 12.21
N ALA A 302 -24.79 17.95 13.20
CA ALA A 302 -26.10 17.32 13.32
C ALA A 302 -27.00 17.59 12.11
N GLY A 303 -26.87 18.75 11.45
CA GLY A 303 -27.57 19.10 10.22
C GLY A 303 -27.25 18.18 9.04
N TYR A 304 -26.08 17.55 9.04
CA TYR A 304 -25.64 16.63 7.98
C TYR A 304 -25.92 15.15 8.26
N ARG A 305 -26.46 14.76 9.41
CA ARG A 305 -26.60 13.36 9.85
C ARG A 305 -27.30 12.44 8.84
N ALA A 306 -28.38 12.89 8.22
CA ALA A 306 -29.12 12.07 7.26
C ALA A 306 -28.26 11.78 6.01
N ARG A 307 -27.58 12.82 5.51
CA ARG A 307 -26.66 12.75 4.36
C ARG A 307 -25.47 11.84 4.65
N LEU A 308 -24.82 12.01 5.80
CA LEU A 308 -23.68 11.22 6.24
C LEU A 308 -24.03 9.74 6.37
N ARG A 309 -25.17 9.39 6.98
CA ARG A 309 -25.66 8.01 7.08
C ARG A 309 -25.99 7.40 5.72
N PHE A 310 -26.56 8.19 4.81
CA PHE A 310 -26.84 7.73 3.46
C PHE A 310 -25.52 7.42 2.73
N ASN A 311 -24.59 8.38 2.70
CA ASN A 311 -23.30 8.22 2.03
C ASN A 311 -22.51 7.03 2.55
N GLU A 312 -22.50 6.83 3.86
CA GLU A 312 -21.79 5.72 4.51
C GLU A 312 -22.35 4.36 4.10
N ARG A 313 -23.69 4.20 4.11
CA ARG A 313 -24.34 2.96 3.70
C ARG A 313 -24.15 2.69 2.22
N ALA A 314 -24.38 3.70 1.38
CA ALA A 314 -24.23 3.57 -0.07
C ALA A 314 -22.77 3.29 -0.48
N ALA A 315 -21.80 3.96 0.16
CA ALA A 315 -20.38 3.69 -0.08
C ALA A 315 -19.99 2.26 0.33
N ALA A 316 -20.53 1.76 1.47
CA ALA A 316 -20.27 0.39 1.90
C ALA A 316 -20.78 -0.63 0.89
N GLU A 317 -22.02 -0.49 0.44
CA GLU A 317 -22.62 -1.37 -0.57
C GLU A 317 -21.86 -1.33 -1.90
N LEU A 318 -21.46 -0.13 -2.36
CA LEU A 318 -20.67 0.02 -3.58
C LEU A 318 -19.29 -0.64 -3.46
N LEU A 319 -18.62 -0.55 -2.30
CA LEU A 319 -17.34 -1.21 -2.08
C LEU A 319 -17.46 -2.73 -1.97
N GLU A 320 -18.55 -3.25 -1.42
CA GLU A 320 -18.86 -4.67 -1.43
C GLU A 320 -19.04 -5.19 -2.86
N GLN A 321 -19.85 -4.50 -3.68
CA GLN A 321 -19.99 -4.82 -5.10
C GLN A 321 -18.67 -4.73 -5.88
N ALA A 322 -17.81 -3.78 -5.54
CA ALA A 322 -16.47 -3.68 -6.13
C ALA A 322 -15.60 -4.88 -5.75
N ALA A 323 -15.62 -5.30 -4.49
CA ALA A 323 -14.88 -6.47 -4.02
C ALA A 323 -15.34 -7.76 -4.71
N ASP A 324 -16.65 -7.95 -4.87
CA ASP A 324 -17.21 -9.10 -5.58
C ASP A 324 -16.76 -9.15 -7.06
N LEU A 325 -16.73 -8.01 -7.74
CA LEU A 325 -16.23 -7.93 -9.10
C LEU A 325 -14.71 -8.17 -9.18
N MET A 326 -13.95 -7.70 -8.19
CA MET A 326 -12.53 -7.99 -8.08
C MET A 326 -12.29 -9.49 -7.81
N ALA A 327 -13.14 -10.15 -7.02
CA ALA A 327 -13.07 -11.59 -6.80
C ALA A 327 -13.36 -12.38 -8.09
N GLN A 328 -14.35 -11.95 -8.87
CA GLN A 328 -14.62 -12.53 -10.20
C GLN A 328 -13.45 -12.30 -11.17
N ALA A 329 -12.85 -11.11 -11.15
CA ALA A 329 -11.68 -10.80 -11.96
C ALA A 329 -10.47 -11.68 -11.55
N LYS A 330 -10.29 -11.92 -10.23
CA LYS A 330 -9.26 -12.84 -9.75
C LYS A 330 -9.51 -14.26 -10.23
N ALA A 331 -10.73 -14.78 -10.13
CA ALA A 331 -11.06 -16.12 -10.62
C ALA A 331 -10.81 -16.26 -12.12
N CYS A 332 -11.16 -15.24 -12.92
CA CYS A 332 -10.84 -15.19 -14.34
C CYS A 332 -9.32 -15.15 -14.61
N HIS A 333 -8.57 -14.45 -13.75
CA HIS A 333 -7.10 -14.41 -13.82
C HIS A 333 -6.49 -15.77 -13.45
N ASP A 334 -7.02 -16.45 -12.44
CA ASP A 334 -6.57 -17.77 -12.02
C ASP A 334 -6.77 -18.81 -13.15
N GLU A 335 -7.89 -18.72 -13.89
CA GLU A 335 -8.14 -19.52 -15.09
C GLU A 335 -7.12 -19.20 -16.20
N LEU A 336 -6.87 -17.92 -16.46
CA LEU A 336 -5.84 -17.48 -17.41
C LEU A 336 -4.45 -18.03 -17.05
N GLU A 337 -4.09 -18.01 -15.77
CA GLU A 337 -2.81 -18.55 -15.29
C GLU A 337 -2.63 -20.04 -15.60
N THR A 338 -3.69 -20.83 -15.74
CA THR A 338 -3.56 -22.27 -16.05
C THR A 338 -2.91 -22.50 -17.40
N TYR A 339 -3.24 -21.67 -18.40
CA TYR A 339 -2.63 -21.74 -19.74
C TYR A 339 -1.14 -21.39 -19.70
N TYR A 340 -0.79 -20.35 -18.98
CA TYR A 340 0.60 -19.93 -18.83
C TYR A 340 1.43 -20.95 -18.04
N ARG A 341 0.89 -21.47 -16.92
CA ARG A 341 1.57 -22.49 -16.11
C ARG A 341 1.86 -23.77 -16.89
N ALA A 342 0.99 -24.17 -17.83
CA ALA A 342 1.22 -25.31 -18.70
C ALA A 342 2.34 -25.06 -19.73
N ALA A 343 2.64 -23.80 -20.04
CA ALA A 343 3.64 -23.40 -21.02
C ALA A 343 4.95 -22.88 -20.37
N VAL A 344 5.08 -22.88 -19.04
CA VAL A 344 6.27 -22.39 -18.32
C VAL A 344 7.24 -23.53 -18.00
N ASP A 345 8.51 -23.32 -18.31
CA ASP A 345 9.61 -24.12 -17.79
C ASP A 345 10.02 -23.59 -16.39
N PHE A 346 9.47 -24.22 -15.34
CA PHE A 346 9.76 -23.82 -13.96
C PHE A 346 11.20 -24.10 -13.54
N GLY A 347 11.94 -24.99 -14.21
CA GLY A 347 13.37 -25.19 -13.99
C GLY A 347 14.15 -23.91 -14.29
N LYS A 348 13.86 -23.27 -15.42
CA LYS A 348 14.46 -21.96 -15.77
C LYS A 348 14.02 -20.81 -14.83
N VAL A 349 12.79 -20.88 -14.31
CA VAL A 349 12.35 -19.92 -13.28
C VAL A 349 13.15 -20.10 -11.98
N ASP A 350 13.45 -21.36 -11.59
CA ASP A 350 14.27 -21.66 -10.42
C ASP A 350 15.73 -21.18 -10.62
N GLU A 351 16.30 -21.32 -11.83
CA GLU A 351 17.60 -20.75 -12.19
C GLU A 351 17.60 -19.22 -12.07
N ALA A 352 16.57 -18.55 -12.59
CA ALA A 352 16.43 -17.09 -12.46
C ALA A 352 16.30 -16.67 -10.99
N ALA A 353 15.59 -17.44 -10.16
CA ALA A 353 15.48 -17.19 -8.75
C ALA A 353 16.83 -17.33 -8.01
N ALA A 354 17.65 -18.31 -8.38
CA ALA A 354 19.00 -18.50 -7.86
C ALA A 354 19.91 -17.32 -8.26
N GLN A 355 19.85 -16.89 -9.53
CA GLN A 355 20.58 -15.71 -10.00
C GLN A 355 20.19 -14.44 -9.23
N CYS A 356 18.89 -14.20 -9.00
CA CYS A 356 18.41 -13.09 -8.19
C CYS A 356 18.94 -13.19 -6.75
N ALA A 357 18.97 -14.40 -6.17
CA ALA A 357 19.52 -14.60 -4.82
C ALA A 357 21.01 -14.24 -4.77
N GLY A 358 21.79 -14.65 -5.79
CA GLY A 358 23.22 -14.28 -5.91
C GLY A 358 23.43 -12.77 -6.02
N MET A 359 22.68 -12.10 -6.93
CA MET A 359 22.74 -10.64 -7.09
C MET A 359 22.38 -9.87 -5.80
N LEU A 360 21.46 -10.42 -5.00
CA LEU A 360 21.04 -9.86 -3.72
C LEU A 360 21.90 -10.33 -2.53
N GLY A 361 22.93 -11.20 -2.74
CA GLY A 361 23.73 -11.77 -1.66
C GLY A 361 22.92 -12.64 -0.67
N LEU A 362 21.90 -13.35 -1.19
CA LEU A 362 21.01 -14.23 -0.42
C LEU A 362 21.26 -15.72 -0.65
N GLU A 363 22.43 -16.08 -1.14
CA GLU A 363 22.83 -17.49 -1.35
C GLU A 363 22.86 -18.31 -0.07
#